data_4ca687ab28a412c36e303451633b1d7a
#
_entry.id   4ca687ab28a412c36e303451633b1d7a
#
_cell.length_a   1.000
_cell.length_b   1.000
_cell.length_c   1.000
_cell.angle_alpha   90.00
_cell.angle_beta   90.00
_cell.angle_gamma   90.00
#
_symmetry.space_group_name_H-M   'P 1'
#
loop_
_entity.id
_entity.type
_entity.pdbx_description
1 polymer ?
#
loop_
_entity_poly.entity_id
_entity_poly.type
_entity_poly.pdbx_seq_one_letter_code
_entity_poly.pdbx_strand_id
1 'polypeptide(L)'
;MVENGRPRKRFGVVDVTGASMVPTLLNGDQLVVRYGAAVRPGDVVVLRHPLQQDLLVVKRAVERRPGGSWWVLGDNPYNETGDSTVYGAVPPELVLATAVLRFRPREEDQRSLRARLSWAVSALRPLRADSSASSRLRAR
;
A
#
# COMPACT_ATOMS: atom_id res chain seq x y z
N MET A 1 -14.99 15.64 5.74
CA MET A 1 -14.22 16.81 5.30
C MET A 1 -14.43 17.01 3.82
N VAL A 2 -14.66 18.22 3.38
CA VAL A 2 -14.87 18.57 1.97
C VAL A 2 -13.75 19.52 1.51
N GLU A 3 -13.31 19.36 0.28
CA GLU A 3 -12.41 20.29 -0.40
C GLU A 3 -13.15 20.85 -1.61
N ASN A 4 -13.26 22.16 -1.71
CA ASN A 4 -14.05 22.84 -2.73
C ASN A 4 -15.50 22.31 -2.87
N GLY A 5 -16.16 21.98 -1.76
CA GLY A 5 -17.51 21.46 -1.75
C GLY A 5 -17.67 20.01 -2.20
N ARG A 6 -16.57 19.30 -2.49
CA ARG A 6 -16.57 17.87 -2.86
C ARG A 6 -16.07 17.01 -1.70
N PRO A 7 -16.71 15.85 -1.43
CA PRO A 7 -16.22 14.96 -0.39
C PRO A 7 -14.80 14.46 -0.75
N ARG A 8 -13.88 14.54 0.20
CA ARG A 8 -12.56 13.91 0.06
C ARG A 8 -12.72 12.40 -0.02
N LYS A 9 -12.06 11.78 -0.99
CA LYS A 9 -11.99 10.33 -1.07
C LYS A 9 -11.29 9.79 0.18
N ARG A 10 -11.96 8.89 0.89
CA ARG A 10 -11.37 8.18 2.04
C ARG A 10 -10.60 6.93 1.63
N PHE A 11 -10.98 6.31 0.53
CA PHE A 11 -10.51 5.02 0.07
C PHE A 11 -10.06 5.04 -1.39
N GLY A 12 -9.09 4.17 -1.75
CA GLY A 12 -8.57 3.99 -3.09
C GLY A 12 -8.11 2.57 -3.37
N VAL A 13 -7.72 2.29 -4.62
CA VAL A 13 -7.11 1.02 -5.04
C VAL A 13 -5.74 1.31 -5.63
N VAL A 14 -4.75 0.56 -5.19
CA VAL A 14 -3.37 0.66 -5.65
C VAL A 14 -2.94 -0.67 -6.24
N ASP A 15 -2.39 -0.63 -7.46
CA ASP A 15 -1.77 -1.81 -8.08
C ASP A 15 -0.32 -1.92 -7.60
N VAL A 16 0.04 -3.11 -7.10
CA VAL A 16 1.40 -3.41 -6.66
C VAL A 16 2.26 -3.83 -7.85
N THR A 17 3.39 -3.16 -8.03
CA THR A 17 4.40 -3.54 -9.00
C THR A 17 5.75 -3.79 -8.31
N GLY A 18 6.48 -4.81 -8.79
CA GLY A 18 7.78 -5.17 -8.23
C GLY A 18 7.70 -6.14 -7.05
N ALA A 19 8.83 -6.38 -6.42
CA ALA A 19 9.04 -7.45 -5.46
C ALA A 19 9.43 -6.97 -4.06
N SER A 20 9.41 -5.69 -3.78
CA SER A 20 9.91 -5.14 -2.51
C SER A 20 9.16 -5.61 -1.27
N MET A 21 7.90 -6.02 -1.44
CA MET A 21 7.03 -6.47 -0.36
C MET A 21 6.75 -7.97 -0.37
N VAL A 22 7.48 -8.75 -1.16
CA VAL A 22 7.40 -10.22 -1.16
C VAL A 22 7.92 -10.73 0.19
N PRO A 23 7.28 -11.71 0.83
CA PRO A 23 6.15 -12.51 0.37
C PRO A 23 4.75 -11.94 0.69
N THR A 24 4.67 -10.82 1.37
CA THR A 24 3.39 -10.22 1.80
C THR A 24 2.57 -9.76 0.60
N LEU A 25 3.21 -9.07 -0.33
CA LEU A 25 2.60 -8.57 -1.56
C LEU A 25 3.40 -9.06 -2.76
N LEU A 26 2.69 -9.45 -3.81
CA LEU A 26 3.27 -9.86 -5.07
C LEU A 26 2.95 -8.84 -6.16
N ASN A 27 3.78 -8.82 -7.20
CA ASN A 27 3.49 -8.03 -8.39
C ASN A 27 2.11 -8.39 -8.95
N GLY A 28 1.29 -7.39 -9.24
CA GLY A 28 -0.08 -7.58 -9.71
C GLY A 28 -1.14 -7.63 -8.62
N ASP A 29 -0.75 -7.69 -7.35
CA ASP A 29 -1.69 -7.55 -6.24
C ASP A 29 -2.34 -6.16 -6.27
N GLN A 30 -3.59 -6.10 -5.83
CA GLN A 30 -4.30 -4.84 -5.62
C GLN A 30 -4.50 -4.59 -4.13
N LEU A 31 -4.31 -3.37 -3.71
CA LEU A 31 -4.52 -2.94 -2.33
C LEU A 31 -5.70 -1.99 -2.27
N VAL A 32 -6.61 -2.26 -1.35
CA VAL A 32 -7.53 -1.23 -0.86
C VAL A 32 -6.79 -0.43 0.20
N VAL A 33 -6.68 0.86 0.02
CA VAL A 33 -5.93 1.76 0.89
C VAL A 33 -6.81 2.91 1.43
N ARG A 34 -6.48 3.46 2.60
CA ARG A 34 -7.21 4.56 3.25
C ARG A 34 -6.33 5.79 3.35
N TYR A 35 -6.82 6.89 2.80
CA TYR A 35 -6.13 8.18 2.89
C TYR A 35 -6.34 8.85 4.24
N GLY A 36 -5.30 9.50 4.74
CA GLY A 36 -5.39 10.32 5.95
C GLY A 36 -5.61 9.55 7.25
N ALA A 37 -5.49 8.23 7.24
CA ALA A 37 -5.56 7.45 8.47
C ALA A 37 -4.28 7.61 9.30
N ALA A 38 -4.42 7.52 10.62
CA ALA A 38 -3.26 7.46 11.51
C ALA A 38 -2.44 6.20 11.21
N VAL A 39 -1.15 6.38 10.95
CA VAL A 39 -0.22 5.27 10.70
C VAL A 39 0.26 4.72 12.04
N ARG A 40 0.33 3.39 12.13
CA ARG A 40 0.86 2.68 13.30
C ARG A 40 2.06 1.82 12.89
N PRO A 41 2.99 1.53 13.79
CA PRO A 41 4.05 0.55 13.54
C PRO A 41 3.48 -0.79 13.08
N GLY A 42 4.01 -1.31 11.97
CA GLY A 42 3.53 -2.53 11.33
C GLY A 42 2.55 -2.33 10.17
N ASP A 43 2.06 -1.11 9.97
CA ASP A 43 1.18 -0.81 8.84
C ASP A 43 1.93 -0.93 7.51
N VAL A 44 1.24 -1.47 6.50
CA VAL A 44 1.66 -1.33 5.11
C VAL A 44 1.14 0.02 4.61
N VAL A 45 2.04 0.83 4.10
CA VAL A 45 1.73 2.20 3.69
C VAL A 45 2.07 2.44 2.23
N VAL A 46 1.32 3.35 1.62
CA VAL A 46 1.63 3.93 0.31
C VAL A 46 2.18 5.31 0.55
N LEU A 47 3.35 5.58 -0.01
CA LEU A 47 4.03 6.85 0.15
C LEU A 47 4.61 7.37 -1.16
N ARG A 48 4.86 8.68 -1.21
CA ARG A 48 5.67 9.26 -2.27
C ARG A 48 7.13 9.03 -1.97
N HIS A 49 7.88 8.57 -2.96
CA HIS A 49 9.32 8.39 -2.81
C HIS A 49 9.99 9.73 -2.46
N PRO A 50 10.77 9.82 -1.37
CA PRO A 50 11.31 11.11 -0.92
C PRO A 50 12.22 11.82 -1.92
N LEU A 51 12.92 11.05 -2.75
CA LEU A 51 13.85 11.58 -3.75
C LEU A 51 13.22 11.67 -5.15
N GLN A 52 12.03 11.08 -5.34
CA GLN A 52 11.32 11.06 -6.61
C GLN A 52 9.81 11.09 -6.34
N GLN A 53 9.28 12.25 -6.03
CA GLN A 53 7.93 12.40 -5.47
C GLN A 53 6.77 12.11 -6.44
N ASP A 54 7.03 11.93 -7.71
CA ASP A 54 6.09 11.40 -8.70
C ASP A 54 5.97 9.87 -8.66
N LEU A 55 6.89 9.18 -7.97
CA LEU A 55 6.88 7.74 -7.78
C LEU A 55 6.18 7.38 -6.47
N LEU A 56 5.16 6.52 -6.58
CA LEU A 56 4.52 5.90 -5.42
C LEU A 56 5.18 4.57 -5.10
N VAL A 57 5.41 4.32 -3.84
CA VAL A 57 5.97 3.06 -3.34
C VAL A 57 5.14 2.50 -2.19
N VAL A 58 5.13 1.18 -2.07
CA VAL A 58 4.50 0.47 -0.95
C VAL A 58 5.60 -0.09 -0.06
N LYS A 59 5.54 0.24 1.21
CA LYS A 59 6.50 -0.22 2.22
C LYS A 59 5.80 -0.53 3.53
N ARG A 60 6.50 -1.14 4.46
CA ARG A 60 6.03 -1.32 5.83
C ARG A 60 6.55 -0.19 6.71
N ALA A 61 5.66 0.50 7.39
CA ALA A 61 6.01 1.46 8.42
C ALA A 61 6.46 0.68 9.67
N VAL A 62 7.72 0.82 10.03
CA VAL A 62 8.33 0.03 11.11
C VAL A 62 8.39 0.80 12.41
N GLU A 63 8.84 2.04 12.33
CA GLU A 63 9.09 2.87 13.50
C GLU A 63 8.77 4.33 13.21
N ARG A 64 8.07 4.96 14.15
CA ARG A 64 7.87 6.41 14.13
C ARG A 64 9.09 7.09 14.76
N ARG A 65 9.64 8.06 14.06
CA ARG A 65 10.80 8.83 14.49
C ARG A 65 10.39 10.20 15.05
N PRO A 66 11.27 10.88 15.79
CA PRO A 66 11.04 12.27 16.23
C PRO A 66 10.63 13.18 15.07
N GLY A 67 9.65 14.06 15.31
CA GLY A 67 9.09 14.91 14.26
C GLY A 67 7.98 14.27 13.44
N GLY A 68 7.59 13.02 13.75
CA GLY A 68 6.49 12.31 13.09
C GLY A 68 6.87 11.60 11.79
N SER A 69 8.15 11.60 11.41
CA SER A 69 8.64 10.84 10.26
C SER A 69 8.59 9.33 10.51
N TRP A 70 8.58 8.56 9.43
CA TRP A 70 8.46 7.12 9.49
C TRP A 70 9.67 6.41 8.90
N TRP A 71 10.21 5.47 9.66
CA TRP A 71 11.16 4.51 9.12
C TRP A 71 10.39 3.40 8.43
N VAL A 72 10.60 3.25 7.12
CA VAL A 72 9.88 2.29 6.29
C VAL A 72 10.83 1.29 5.66
N LEU A 73 10.42 0.03 5.60
CA LEU A 73 11.19 -1.06 5.01
C LEU A 73 10.34 -1.87 4.04
N GLY A 74 11.00 -2.46 3.03
CA GLY A 74 10.41 -3.52 2.24
C GLY A 74 10.40 -4.84 3.03
N ASP A 75 9.39 -5.68 2.82
CA ASP A 75 9.31 -7.00 3.46
C ASP A 75 10.26 -8.02 2.83
N ASN A 76 10.77 -7.74 1.62
CA ASN A 76 11.69 -8.64 0.93
C ASN A 76 13.15 -8.33 1.31
N PRO A 77 13.81 -9.21 2.09
CA PRO A 77 15.18 -8.97 2.53
C PRO A 77 16.21 -9.10 1.41
N TYR A 78 15.85 -9.68 0.27
CA TYR A 78 16.72 -9.87 -0.88
C TYR A 78 16.58 -8.79 -1.94
N ASN A 79 15.66 -7.86 -1.76
CA ASN A 79 15.42 -6.79 -2.70
C ASN A 79 16.07 -5.50 -2.18
N GLU A 80 17.17 -5.09 -2.78
CA GLU A 80 17.88 -3.83 -2.49
C GLU A 80 17.12 -2.59 -2.98
N THR A 81 15.81 -2.59 -2.83
CA THR A 81 15.00 -1.46 -3.28
C THR A 81 15.00 -0.33 -2.27
N GLY A 82 14.84 0.87 -2.80
CA GLY A 82 14.81 2.10 -2.05
C GLY A 82 13.77 2.12 -0.93
N ASP A 83 14.24 1.86 0.28
CA ASP A 83 13.50 2.08 1.51
C ASP A 83 14.28 3.05 2.42
N SER A 84 13.92 3.15 3.70
CA SER A 84 14.59 4.07 4.61
C SER A 84 16.08 3.79 4.82
N THR A 85 16.55 2.59 4.49
CA THR A 85 18.00 2.30 4.52
C THR A 85 18.77 3.09 3.47
N VAL A 86 18.09 3.53 2.41
CA VAL A 86 18.67 4.33 1.33
C VAL A 86 18.40 5.82 1.51
N TYR A 87 17.15 6.21 1.80
CA TYR A 87 16.74 7.62 1.83
C TYR A 87 16.38 8.16 3.22
N GLY A 88 16.55 7.34 4.26
CA GLY A 88 16.23 7.76 5.63
C GLY A 88 14.74 7.77 5.95
N ALA A 89 14.39 8.38 7.07
CA ALA A 89 13.01 8.46 7.52
C ALA A 89 12.16 9.33 6.57
N VAL A 90 10.94 8.89 6.33
CA VAL A 90 10.00 9.54 5.41
C VAL A 90 9.18 10.59 6.17
N PRO A 91 9.16 11.85 5.70
CA PRO A 91 8.29 12.87 6.28
C PRO A 91 6.83 12.44 6.28
N PRO A 92 6.04 12.78 7.32
CA PRO A 92 4.66 12.32 7.43
C PRO A 92 3.77 12.78 6.27
N GLU A 93 4.02 13.93 5.69
CA GLU A 93 3.29 14.47 4.53
C GLU A 93 3.47 13.64 3.25
N LEU A 94 4.51 12.83 3.16
CA LEU A 94 4.74 11.93 2.03
C LEU A 94 4.06 10.56 2.21
N VAL A 95 3.62 10.22 3.40
CA VAL A 95 2.84 9.00 3.66
C VAL A 95 1.38 9.28 3.36
N LEU A 96 0.89 8.75 2.25
CA LEU A 96 -0.41 9.10 1.69
C LEU A 96 -1.55 8.27 2.25
N ALA A 97 -1.31 6.98 2.46
CA ALA A 97 -2.36 6.03 2.78
C ALA A 97 -1.82 4.79 3.50
N THR A 98 -2.70 4.11 4.20
CA THR A 98 -2.44 2.81 4.79
C THR A 98 -3.24 1.72 4.09
N ALA A 99 -2.67 0.54 3.91
CA ALA A 99 -3.34 -0.57 3.24
C ALA A 99 -4.21 -1.39 4.20
N VAL A 100 -5.42 -1.76 3.77
CA VAL A 100 -6.39 -2.55 4.56
C VAL A 100 -6.54 -3.96 4.06
N LEU A 101 -6.75 -4.08 2.75
CA LEU A 101 -7.09 -5.33 2.09
C LEU A 101 -6.15 -5.54 0.91
N ARG A 102 -5.79 -6.80 0.72
CA ARG A 102 -5.10 -7.25 -0.47
C ARG A 102 -6.04 -8.10 -1.31
N PHE A 103 -6.06 -7.81 -2.59
CA PHE A 103 -6.76 -8.56 -3.61
C PHE A 103 -5.75 -9.12 -4.61
N ARG A 104 -5.73 -10.43 -4.78
CA ARG A 104 -4.80 -11.11 -5.71
C ARG A 104 -5.56 -11.72 -6.85
N PRO A 105 -5.50 -11.12 -8.07
CA PRO A 105 -6.16 -11.67 -9.24
C PRO A 105 -5.53 -13.01 -9.66
N ARG A 106 -6.37 -13.95 -10.06
CA ARG A 106 -5.95 -15.21 -10.68
C ARG A 106 -6.28 -15.15 -12.16
N GLU A 107 -5.29 -15.38 -13.00
CA GLU A 107 -5.47 -15.29 -14.47
C GLU A 107 -6.32 -16.42 -15.04
N GLU A 108 -6.32 -17.61 -14.40
CA GLU A 108 -6.96 -18.82 -14.93
C GLU A 108 -8.48 -18.88 -14.70
N ASP A 109 -9.01 -18.17 -13.74
CA ASP A 109 -10.39 -18.33 -13.28
C ASP A 109 -11.39 -17.31 -13.83
N GLN A 110 -10.96 -16.44 -14.74
CA GLN A 110 -11.80 -15.34 -15.23
C GLN A 110 -12.95 -15.77 -16.15
N ARG A 111 -13.04 -17.04 -16.53
CA ARG A 111 -13.98 -17.52 -17.55
C ARG A 111 -15.32 -18.02 -17.02
N SER A 112 -15.52 -18.22 -15.73
CA SER A 112 -16.80 -18.64 -15.18
C SER A 112 -17.23 -17.79 -14.00
N LEU A 113 -18.56 -17.57 -13.87
CA LEU A 113 -19.14 -16.78 -12.78
C LEU A 113 -18.86 -17.41 -11.39
N ARG A 114 -18.84 -18.74 -11.34
CA ARG A 114 -18.51 -19.54 -10.14
C ARG A 114 -17.06 -19.36 -9.71
N ALA A 115 -16.16 -19.37 -10.68
CA ALA A 115 -14.76 -19.10 -10.47
C ALA A 115 -14.52 -17.67 -10.01
N ARG A 116 -15.27 -16.70 -10.52
CA ARG A 116 -15.21 -15.29 -10.08
C ARG A 116 -15.63 -15.10 -8.63
N LEU A 117 -16.67 -15.77 -8.18
CA LEU A 117 -17.14 -15.68 -6.78
C LEU A 117 -16.19 -16.38 -5.82
N SER A 118 -15.75 -17.60 -6.14
CA SER A 118 -14.74 -18.32 -5.39
C SER A 118 -13.43 -17.58 -5.31
N TRP A 119 -13.01 -16.99 -6.40
CA TRP A 119 -11.82 -16.15 -6.50
C TRP A 119 -11.92 -14.88 -5.65
N ALA A 120 -13.04 -14.16 -5.68
CA ALA A 120 -13.24 -12.97 -4.87
C ALA A 120 -13.06 -13.25 -3.37
N VAL A 121 -13.63 -14.36 -2.88
CA VAL A 121 -13.49 -14.79 -1.48
C VAL A 121 -12.06 -15.20 -1.14
N SER A 122 -11.37 -15.93 -2.04
CA SER A 122 -10.00 -16.41 -1.81
C SER A 122 -8.93 -15.34 -2.04
N ALA A 123 -9.22 -14.35 -2.87
CA ALA A 123 -8.30 -13.27 -3.19
C ALA A 123 -8.32 -12.13 -2.16
N LEU A 124 -9.42 -11.97 -1.41
CA LEU A 124 -9.54 -11.00 -0.35
C LEU A 124 -8.88 -11.51 0.92
N ARG A 125 -7.89 -10.77 1.39
CA ARG A 125 -7.23 -11.05 2.66
C ARG A 125 -7.05 -9.75 3.44
N PRO A 126 -7.58 -9.67 4.66
CA PRO A 126 -7.33 -8.51 5.50
C PRO A 126 -5.84 -8.43 5.83
N LEU A 127 -5.27 -7.26 5.69
CA LEU A 127 -3.93 -6.97 6.19
C LEU A 127 -4.05 -6.59 7.66
N ARG A 128 -3.27 -7.27 8.49
CA ARG A 128 -3.19 -6.94 9.92
C ARG A 128 -2.43 -5.64 10.08
N ALA A 129 -3.13 -4.62 10.18
CA ALA A 129 -2.79 -3.32 10.72
C ALA A 129 -3.84 -2.37 10.18
N ASP A 130 -4.18 -1.40 10.92
CA ASP A 130 -5.31 -0.51 10.65
C ASP A 130 -5.14 0.28 9.38
N SER A 131 -6.07 0.10 8.44
CA SER A 131 -5.99 0.94 7.26
C SER A 131 -6.92 0.68 6.11
N SER A 132 -7.10 1.58 5.20
CA SER A 132 -7.78 1.40 3.91
C SER A 132 -7.89 2.59 2.99
N ALA A 133 -8.10 2.46 1.75
CA ALA A 133 -8.09 3.48 0.79
C ALA A 133 -8.51 3.41 -0.59
N SER A 134 -8.63 4.28 -1.51
CA SER A 134 -8.72 4.11 -2.94
C SER A 134 -8.51 5.27 -3.92
N SER A 135 -7.66 5.09 -4.87
CA SER A 135 -7.73 5.42 -6.30
C SER A 135 -6.80 4.44 -7.02
N ARG A 136 -7.01 4.16 -8.30
CA ARG A 136 -6.08 3.30 -9.03
C ARG A 136 -4.76 4.01 -9.23
N LEU A 137 -3.82 3.73 -8.39
CA LEU A 137 -2.45 4.20 -8.47
C LEU A 137 -1.52 3.01 -8.64
N ARG A 138 -0.43 3.18 -9.36
CA ARG A 138 0.66 2.21 -9.38
C ARG A 138 1.66 2.54 -8.30
N ALA A 139 2.01 1.54 -7.51
CA ALA A 139 3.06 1.62 -6.51
C ALA A 139 4.09 0.50 -6.71
N ARG A 140 5.36 0.81 -6.60
CA ARG A 140 6.47 -0.13 -6.73
C ARG A 140 7.05 -0.53 -5.38
#